data_5fda98403808394077da7ef324e70351
#
_entry.id   5fda98403808394077da7ef324e70351
#
_cell.length_a   1.000
_cell.length_b   1.000
_cell.length_c   1.000
_cell.angle_alpha   90.00
_cell.angle_beta   90.00
_cell.angle_gamma   90.00
#
_symmetry.space_group_name_H-M   'P 1'
#
loop_
_entity.id
_entity.type
_entity.pdbx_description
1 polymer ?
#
loop_
_entity_poly.entity_id
_entity_poly.type
_entity_poly.pdbx_seq_one_letter_code
_entity_poly.pdbx_strand_id
1 'polypeptide(L)'
;NDFADEWVELHPLGSVETVDPALIIPAIKNAGICGLGGASFPTHVKLSIKPEQKCDCIIANGAECETHLTCDHRLMLENPVRVVDGLRAAMRAINVKEGIIAIEDNKPDAIEAMRKACQGREGVRVQVLKTKYPQGGEKMQVKAVTGREVKPGGIPSGVGCNVVSTRTAYAIYQACYEGKPVIERIVTVAGSALKAPVNALTRVGTPFEYLAEQCGGFVKTPRKIVLGGPMMGICATSFEAPTIKGTAGVLFFTEEEDRHVEHPTCIRCGKC
;
A
#
# COMPACT_ATOMS: atom_id res chain seq x y z
N ASN A 1 -1.19 7.86 -24.92
CA ASN A 1 -0.58 6.56 -24.77
C ASN A 1 -0.39 5.96 -26.16
N ASP A 2 0.86 5.69 -26.54
CA ASP A 2 1.24 5.07 -27.83
C ASP A 2 1.24 3.53 -27.77
N PHE A 3 0.84 2.97 -26.61
CA PHE A 3 0.87 1.53 -26.30
C PHE A 3 2.27 0.89 -26.38
N ALA A 4 3.33 1.69 -26.49
CA ALA A 4 4.68 1.21 -26.32
C ALA A 4 4.94 0.95 -24.82
N ASP A 5 5.42 -0.26 -24.50
CA ASP A 5 5.73 -0.62 -23.11
C ASP A 5 7.19 -0.26 -22.78
N GLU A 6 7.53 0.99 -23.03
CA GLU A 6 8.86 1.53 -22.79
C GLU A 6 8.90 2.31 -21.47
N TRP A 7 9.97 2.12 -20.72
CA TRP A 7 10.28 2.96 -19.57
C TRP A 7 11.76 3.26 -19.46
N VAL A 8 12.10 4.31 -18.71
CA VAL A 8 13.49 4.59 -18.35
C VAL A 8 13.93 3.58 -17.30
N GLU A 9 14.85 2.69 -17.68
CA GLU A 9 15.44 1.72 -16.76
C GLU A 9 16.39 2.43 -15.80
N LEU A 10 16.21 2.20 -14.49
CA LEU A 10 17.12 2.66 -13.46
C LEU A 10 18.22 1.62 -13.26
N HIS A 11 19.40 2.06 -12.80
CA HIS A 11 20.47 1.12 -12.49
C HIS A 11 20.19 0.39 -11.18
N PRO A 12 20.12 -0.96 -11.17
CA PRO A 12 20.02 -1.73 -9.94
C PRO A 12 21.22 -1.47 -9.03
N LEU A 13 20.99 -1.41 -7.71
CA LEU A 13 22.02 -1.10 -6.71
C LEU A 13 22.79 -2.33 -6.21
N GLY A 14 22.56 -3.51 -6.77
CA GLY A 14 23.15 -4.77 -6.31
C GLY A 14 22.19 -5.60 -5.44
N SER A 15 22.72 -6.27 -4.39
CA SER A 15 21.89 -7.09 -3.50
C SER A 15 21.51 -6.37 -2.21
N VAL A 16 20.48 -6.89 -1.52
CA VAL A 16 20.03 -6.35 -0.21
C VAL A 16 21.15 -6.38 0.82
N GLU A 17 22.04 -7.38 0.74
CA GLU A 17 23.14 -7.58 1.69
C GLU A 17 24.27 -6.59 1.46
N THR A 18 24.54 -6.20 0.21
CA THR A 18 25.75 -5.46 -0.19
C THR A 18 25.49 -4.00 -0.57
N VAL A 19 24.23 -3.61 -0.78
CA VAL A 19 23.88 -2.24 -1.19
C VAL A 19 24.40 -1.19 -0.20
N ASP A 20 25.01 -0.13 -0.72
CA ASP A 20 25.35 1.05 0.08
C ASP A 20 24.06 1.75 0.53
N PRO A 21 23.82 1.88 1.85
CA PRO A 21 22.64 2.55 2.39
C PRO A 21 22.43 3.98 1.85
N ALA A 22 23.50 4.70 1.55
CA ALA A 22 23.45 6.07 1.05
C ALA A 22 22.81 6.18 -0.35
N LEU A 23 22.81 5.09 -1.13
CA LEU A 23 22.24 5.06 -2.48
C LEU A 23 20.72 4.75 -2.49
N ILE A 24 20.16 4.20 -1.41
CA ILE A 24 18.79 3.71 -1.37
C ILE A 24 17.78 4.87 -1.46
N ILE A 25 17.94 5.92 -0.66
CA ILE A 25 17.01 7.08 -0.66
C ILE A 25 17.02 7.81 -2.02
N PRO A 26 18.18 8.07 -2.65
CA PRO A 26 18.23 8.57 -4.03
C PRO A 26 17.52 7.67 -5.05
N ALA A 27 17.69 6.35 -4.97
CA ALA A 27 17.01 5.41 -5.86
C ALA A 27 15.48 5.47 -5.68
N ILE A 28 14.99 5.49 -4.43
CA ILE A 28 13.57 5.67 -4.10
C ILE A 28 13.02 6.97 -4.71
N LYS A 29 13.77 8.06 -4.63
CA LYS A 29 13.39 9.36 -5.22
C LYS A 29 13.32 9.28 -6.74
N ASN A 30 14.36 8.75 -7.38
CA ASN A 30 14.46 8.65 -8.84
C ASN A 30 13.39 7.70 -9.42
N ALA A 31 13.05 6.64 -8.71
CA ALA A 31 11.95 5.74 -9.07
C ALA A 31 10.55 6.36 -8.89
N GLY A 32 10.46 7.56 -8.33
CA GLY A 32 9.21 8.26 -8.10
C GLY A 32 8.29 7.57 -7.09
N ILE A 33 8.86 6.88 -6.09
CA ILE A 33 8.09 6.15 -5.07
C ILE A 33 7.44 7.15 -4.11
N CYS A 34 6.13 7.06 -4.01
CA CYS A 34 5.33 7.70 -2.97
C CYS A 34 4.67 6.65 -2.07
N GLY A 35 3.95 7.08 -1.04
CA GLY A 35 3.18 6.20 -0.16
C GLY A 35 2.07 5.49 -0.92
N LEU A 36 2.32 4.25 -1.34
CA LEU A 36 1.43 3.47 -2.19
C LEU A 36 0.23 2.87 -1.41
N GLY A 37 0.09 3.19 -0.14
CA GLY A 37 -1.08 2.84 0.69
C GLY A 37 -2.26 3.80 0.58
N GLY A 38 -2.22 4.78 -0.33
CA GLY A 38 -3.30 5.75 -0.58
C GLY A 38 -2.90 7.21 -0.36
N ALA A 39 -2.10 7.51 0.66
CA ALA A 39 -1.76 8.90 1.02
C ALA A 39 -0.79 9.61 0.05
N SER A 40 -0.12 8.87 -0.82
CA SER A 40 0.80 9.39 -1.85
C SER A 40 1.92 10.32 -1.36
N PHE A 41 2.25 10.29 -0.07
CA PHE A 41 3.35 11.10 0.48
C PHE A 41 4.71 10.60 -0.05
N PRO A 42 5.63 11.49 -0.46
CA PRO A 42 6.92 11.07 -1.03
C PRO A 42 7.73 10.19 -0.08
N THR A 43 8.03 8.96 -0.49
CA THR A 43 8.67 7.97 0.38
C THR A 43 10.11 8.36 0.74
N HIS A 44 10.86 8.96 -0.18
CA HIS A 44 12.20 9.46 0.10
C HIS A 44 12.21 10.53 1.21
N VAL A 45 11.19 11.39 1.29
CA VAL A 45 11.04 12.37 2.38
C VAL A 45 10.71 11.67 3.70
N LYS A 46 9.81 10.67 3.66
CA LYS A 46 9.44 9.88 4.85
C LYS A 46 10.63 9.12 5.44
N LEU A 47 11.54 8.64 4.60
CA LEU A 47 12.75 7.91 5.02
C LEU A 47 13.95 8.84 5.30
N SER A 48 13.90 10.11 4.97
CA SER A 48 14.94 11.09 5.33
C SER A 48 14.76 11.54 6.79
N ILE A 49 15.16 10.65 7.71
CA ILE A 49 15.04 10.90 9.15
C ILE A 49 16.11 11.92 9.57
N LYS A 50 15.70 12.95 10.30
CA LYS A 50 16.64 13.95 10.83
C LYS A 50 17.56 13.32 11.88
N PRO A 51 18.83 13.77 12.00
CA PRO A 51 19.78 13.20 12.95
C PRO A 51 19.33 13.18 14.41
N GLU A 52 18.49 14.16 14.81
CA GLU A 52 17.93 14.26 16.16
C GLU A 52 16.75 13.30 16.39
N GLN A 53 16.19 12.73 15.35
CA GLN A 53 15.07 11.78 15.44
C GLN A 53 15.59 10.35 15.52
N LYS A 54 15.35 9.70 16.66
CA LYS A 54 15.62 8.26 16.80
C LYS A 54 14.48 7.48 16.17
N CYS A 55 14.79 6.59 15.25
CA CYS A 55 13.87 5.60 14.73
C CYS A 55 14.34 4.22 15.18
N ASP A 56 13.48 3.47 15.88
CA ASP A 56 13.81 2.15 16.41
C ASP A 56 13.34 1.04 15.50
N CYS A 57 12.19 1.26 14.83
CA CYS A 57 11.59 0.26 13.96
C CYS A 57 10.90 0.87 12.74
N ILE A 58 10.78 0.06 11.70
CA ILE A 58 9.94 0.36 10.54
C ILE A 58 8.83 -0.70 10.41
N ILE A 59 7.60 -0.25 10.21
CA ILE A 59 6.43 -1.12 10.10
C ILE A 59 5.98 -1.14 8.64
N ALA A 60 5.93 -2.34 8.05
CA ALA A 60 5.26 -2.58 6.77
C ALA A 60 3.79 -2.87 7.03
N ASN A 61 2.94 -1.95 6.63
CA ASN A 61 1.49 -2.03 6.76
C ASN A 61 0.91 -2.98 5.73
N GLY A 62 0.49 -4.16 6.17
CA GLY A 62 -0.23 -5.19 5.42
C GLY A 62 -1.63 -5.46 6.00
N ALA A 63 -2.19 -4.53 6.79
CA ALA A 63 -3.50 -4.73 7.42
C ALA A 63 -4.63 -4.81 6.38
N GLU A 64 -4.64 -3.90 5.37
CA GLU A 64 -5.67 -3.84 4.33
C GLU A 64 -7.08 -3.88 4.93
N CYS A 65 -7.37 -2.94 5.84
CA CYS A 65 -8.61 -2.90 6.62
C CYS A 65 -9.83 -2.34 5.85
N GLU A 66 -9.64 -1.79 4.66
CA GLU A 66 -10.73 -1.35 3.79
C GLU A 66 -11.47 -2.54 3.18
N THR A 67 -12.79 -2.54 3.27
CA THR A 67 -13.61 -3.56 2.60
C THR A 67 -13.45 -3.48 1.08
N HIS A 68 -13.69 -4.56 0.38
CA HIS A 68 -13.52 -4.73 -1.07
C HIS A 68 -12.08 -4.68 -1.59
N LEU A 69 -11.09 -4.21 -0.82
CA LEU A 69 -9.69 -4.21 -1.25
C LEU A 69 -9.00 -5.52 -0.88
N THR A 70 -8.25 -6.08 -1.84
CA THR A 70 -7.50 -7.34 -1.69
C THR A 70 -6.13 -7.30 -2.38
N CYS A 71 -5.69 -6.12 -2.85
CA CYS A 71 -4.44 -5.98 -3.58
C CYS A 71 -3.19 -6.15 -2.71
N ASP A 72 -3.23 -5.78 -1.41
CA ASP A 72 -2.12 -6.04 -0.48
C ASP A 72 -2.06 -7.51 -0.11
N HIS A 73 -3.22 -8.16 0.14
CA HIS A 73 -3.32 -9.58 0.38
C HIS A 73 -2.69 -10.37 -0.78
N ARG A 74 -3.11 -10.08 -2.00
CA ARG A 74 -2.59 -10.74 -3.20
C ARG A 74 -1.10 -10.52 -3.40
N LEU A 75 -0.62 -9.30 -3.18
CA LEU A 75 0.81 -8.97 -3.26
C LEU A 75 1.63 -9.78 -2.26
N MET A 76 1.17 -9.92 -1.02
CA MET A 76 1.87 -10.69 0.02
C MET A 76 1.93 -12.19 -0.29
N LEU A 77 0.94 -12.73 -1.01
CA LEU A 77 0.94 -14.13 -1.46
C LEU A 77 1.87 -14.35 -2.66
N GLU A 78 1.87 -13.44 -3.64
CA GLU A 78 2.61 -13.63 -4.89
C GLU A 78 4.07 -13.18 -4.81
N ASN A 79 4.36 -12.17 -4.00
CA ASN A 79 5.69 -11.55 -3.92
C ASN A 79 6.21 -11.38 -2.47
N PRO A 80 6.06 -12.37 -1.59
CA PRO A 80 6.39 -12.21 -0.18
C PRO A 80 7.87 -11.87 0.04
N VAL A 81 8.77 -12.51 -0.70
CA VAL A 81 10.22 -12.27 -0.61
C VAL A 81 10.58 -10.83 -0.99
N ARG A 82 10.01 -10.32 -2.10
CA ARG A 82 10.26 -8.96 -2.57
C ARG A 82 9.74 -7.90 -1.60
N VAL A 83 8.62 -8.15 -0.95
CA VAL A 83 8.10 -7.26 0.12
C VAL A 83 9.05 -7.23 1.31
N VAL A 84 9.53 -8.40 1.78
CA VAL A 84 10.47 -8.48 2.90
C VAL A 84 11.80 -7.81 2.56
N ASP A 85 12.36 -8.07 1.39
CA ASP A 85 13.66 -7.52 0.99
C ASP A 85 13.56 -6.01 0.71
N GLY A 86 12.43 -5.51 0.20
CA GLY A 86 12.18 -4.07 0.10
C GLY A 86 12.05 -3.38 1.46
N LEU A 87 11.45 -4.05 2.45
CA LEU A 87 11.44 -3.57 3.83
C LEU A 87 12.87 -3.54 4.42
N ARG A 88 13.68 -4.56 4.18
CA ARG A 88 15.09 -4.60 4.59
C ARG A 88 15.92 -3.48 3.94
N ALA A 89 15.68 -3.17 2.67
CA ALA A 89 16.28 -2.01 2.02
C ALA A 89 15.90 -0.71 2.73
N ALA A 90 14.64 -0.51 3.06
CA ALA A 90 14.19 0.65 3.82
C ALA A 90 14.82 0.71 5.23
N MET A 91 14.95 -0.44 5.92
CA MET A 91 15.64 -0.54 7.22
C MET A 91 17.10 -0.08 7.10
N ARG A 92 17.81 -0.54 6.06
CA ARG A 92 19.21 -0.14 5.81
C ARG A 92 19.33 1.36 5.53
N ALA A 93 18.41 1.91 4.72
CA ALA A 93 18.40 3.33 4.36
C ALA A 93 18.34 4.26 5.58
N ILE A 94 17.63 3.84 6.64
CA ILE A 94 17.43 4.64 7.86
C ILE A 94 18.17 4.07 9.09
N ASN A 95 19.05 3.08 8.88
CA ASN A 95 19.85 2.42 9.92
C ASN A 95 19.02 1.88 11.09
N VAL A 96 17.90 1.21 10.77
CA VAL A 96 17.00 0.58 11.75
C VAL A 96 17.20 -0.93 11.74
N LYS A 97 17.22 -1.54 12.92
CA LYS A 97 17.47 -2.99 13.07
C LYS A 97 16.20 -3.83 13.09
N GLU A 98 15.03 -3.23 13.32
CA GLU A 98 13.77 -3.96 13.42
C GLU A 98 12.78 -3.53 12.34
N GLY A 99 12.37 -4.50 11.51
CA GLY A 99 11.31 -4.40 10.51
C GLY A 99 10.13 -5.29 10.90
N ILE A 100 8.93 -4.73 10.93
CA ILE A 100 7.73 -5.45 11.38
C ILE A 100 6.70 -5.42 10.28
N ILE A 101 6.26 -6.60 9.82
CA ILE A 101 5.20 -6.72 8.83
C ILE A 101 3.90 -6.98 9.59
N ALA A 102 3.02 -6.01 9.59
CA ALA A 102 1.78 -6.03 10.36
C ALA A 102 0.61 -6.48 9.49
N ILE A 103 0.02 -7.63 9.79
CA ILE A 103 -1.03 -8.29 9.00
C ILE A 103 -2.20 -8.64 9.91
N GLU A 104 -3.44 -8.42 9.46
CA GLU A 104 -4.63 -8.82 10.20
C GLU A 104 -4.86 -10.34 10.20
N ASP A 105 -5.44 -10.85 11.30
CA ASP A 105 -5.66 -12.29 11.54
C ASP A 105 -6.67 -12.96 10.58
N ASN A 106 -7.40 -12.16 9.80
CA ASN A 106 -8.27 -12.63 8.72
C ASN A 106 -7.53 -13.05 7.43
N LYS A 107 -6.18 -12.98 7.41
CA LYS A 107 -5.33 -13.34 6.25
C LYS A 107 -4.31 -14.43 6.63
N PRO A 108 -4.74 -15.62 7.08
CA PRO A 108 -3.84 -16.66 7.59
C PRO A 108 -2.82 -17.14 6.56
N ASP A 109 -3.21 -17.26 5.30
CA ASP A 109 -2.37 -17.63 4.18
C ASP A 109 -1.24 -16.59 3.91
N ALA A 110 -1.56 -15.30 3.93
CA ALA A 110 -0.56 -14.24 3.81
C ALA A 110 0.39 -14.21 5.02
N ILE A 111 -0.13 -14.44 6.23
CA ILE A 111 0.69 -14.54 7.44
C ILE A 111 1.71 -15.67 7.30
N GLU A 112 1.29 -16.84 6.83
CA GLU A 112 2.17 -18.00 6.61
C GLU A 112 3.22 -17.71 5.52
N ALA A 113 2.79 -17.18 4.36
CA ALA A 113 3.68 -16.82 3.26
C ALA A 113 4.75 -15.80 3.70
N MET A 114 4.35 -14.76 4.42
CA MET A 114 5.25 -13.72 4.91
C MET A 114 6.19 -14.23 6.01
N ARG A 115 5.72 -15.09 6.92
CA ARG A 115 6.58 -15.74 7.93
C ARG A 115 7.65 -16.61 7.26
N LYS A 116 7.28 -17.39 6.24
CA LYS A 116 8.23 -18.17 5.44
C LYS A 116 9.25 -17.28 4.74
N ALA A 117 8.82 -16.16 4.18
CA ALA A 117 9.72 -15.19 3.54
C ALA A 117 10.68 -14.51 4.53
N CYS A 118 10.30 -14.36 5.81
CA CYS A 118 11.18 -13.82 6.84
C CYS A 118 12.27 -14.79 7.31
N GLN A 119 12.16 -16.10 7.03
CA GLN A 119 13.15 -17.08 7.45
C GLN A 119 14.53 -16.78 6.85
N GLY A 120 15.57 -16.78 7.70
CA GLY A 120 16.93 -16.43 7.30
C GLY A 120 17.18 -14.94 7.05
N ARG A 121 16.21 -14.07 7.32
CA ARG A 121 16.32 -12.60 7.17
C ARG A 121 16.30 -11.94 8.55
N GLU A 122 17.47 -11.59 9.05
CA GLU A 122 17.61 -11.00 10.37
C GLU A 122 16.86 -9.65 10.50
N GLY A 123 16.33 -9.41 11.68
CA GLY A 123 15.68 -8.16 12.04
C GLY A 123 14.27 -7.97 11.48
N VAL A 124 13.72 -8.94 10.71
CA VAL A 124 12.36 -8.83 10.16
C VAL A 124 11.45 -9.90 10.74
N ARG A 125 10.24 -9.51 11.15
CA ARG A 125 9.23 -10.42 11.68
C ARG A 125 7.82 -10.04 11.26
N VAL A 126 6.92 -11.00 11.32
CA VAL A 126 5.48 -10.79 11.14
C VAL A 126 4.81 -10.59 12.49
N GLN A 127 4.02 -9.52 12.61
CA GLN A 127 3.14 -9.25 13.73
C GLN A 127 1.69 -9.41 13.28
N VAL A 128 1.00 -10.38 13.89
CA VAL A 128 -0.44 -10.57 13.63
C VAL A 128 -1.23 -9.55 14.43
N LEU A 129 -2.13 -8.86 13.76
CA LEU A 129 -3.03 -7.86 14.33
C LEU A 129 -4.46 -8.38 14.30
N LYS A 130 -5.27 -7.91 15.26
CA LYS A 130 -6.69 -8.20 15.27
C LYS A 130 -7.40 -7.47 14.13
N THR A 131 -8.23 -8.18 13.38
CA THR A 131 -9.06 -7.58 12.34
C THR A 131 -10.01 -6.57 12.93
N LYS A 132 -9.87 -5.32 12.53
CA LYS A 132 -10.78 -4.21 12.87
C LYS A 132 -10.52 -3.00 11.99
N TYR A 133 -11.48 -2.11 11.88
CA TYR A 133 -11.30 -0.83 11.22
C TYR A 133 -11.10 0.30 12.27
N PRO A 134 -10.15 1.23 12.09
CA PRO A 134 -9.18 1.40 11.00
C PRO A 134 -7.78 0.86 11.35
N GLN A 135 -7.57 -0.46 11.39
CA GLN A 135 -6.29 -1.08 11.76
C GLN A 135 -5.14 -0.69 10.83
N GLY A 136 -5.43 -0.38 9.55
CA GLY A 136 -4.46 0.13 8.58
C GLY A 136 -4.05 1.59 8.76
N GLY A 137 -4.65 2.32 9.69
CA GLY A 137 -4.22 3.68 10.02
C GLY A 137 -2.84 3.69 10.67
N GLU A 138 -1.90 4.53 10.19
CA GLU A 138 -0.51 4.52 10.67
C GLU A 138 -0.40 4.65 12.21
N LYS A 139 -1.19 5.55 12.82
CA LYS A 139 -1.18 5.74 14.29
C LYS A 139 -1.76 4.53 15.03
N MET A 140 -2.77 3.88 14.44
CA MET A 140 -3.36 2.66 15.00
C MET A 140 -2.37 1.51 14.95
N GLN A 141 -1.64 1.37 13.86
CA GLN A 141 -0.60 0.35 13.73
C GLN A 141 0.56 0.57 14.70
N VAL A 142 1.07 1.80 14.82
CA VAL A 142 2.11 2.11 15.81
C VAL A 142 1.67 1.68 17.20
N LYS A 143 0.44 2.01 17.61
CA LYS A 143 -0.09 1.59 18.91
C LYS A 143 -0.23 0.08 19.02
N ALA A 144 -0.79 -0.58 18.01
CA ALA A 144 -1.02 -2.02 18.03
C ALA A 144 0.28 -2.84 18.04
N VAL A 145 1.32 -2.37 17.33
CA VAL A 145 2.59 -3.08 17.16
C VAL A 145 3.56 -2.78 18.31
N THR A 146 3.65 -1.54 18.76
CA THR A 146 4.69 -1.08 19.71
C THR A 146 4.17 -0.64 21.07
N GLY A 147 2.86 -0.49 21.23
CA GLY A 147 2.24 0.09 22.42
C GLY A 147 2.38 1.62 22.52
N ARG A 148 3.18 2.27 21.66
CA ARG A 148 3.42 3.71 21.67
C ARG A 148 2.23 4.48 21.12
N GLU A 149 1.99 5.69 21.62
CA GLU A 149 0.89 6.55 21.17
C GLU A 149 1.41 7.78 20.45
N VAL A 150 0.95 7.93 19.21
CA VAL A 150 1.19 9.15 18.42
C VAL A 150 0.15 10.20 18.78
N LYS A 151 0.58 11.30 19.38
CA LYS A 151 -0.29 12.41 19.79
C LYS A 151 -1.10 13.00 18.61
N PRO A 152 -2.25 13.64 18.86
CA PRO A 152 -2.94 14.43 17.83
C PRO A 152 -1.98 15.44 17.19
N GLY A 153 -2.04 15.56 15.85
CA GLY A 153 -1.10 16.39 15.08
C GLY A 153 0.31 15.79 14.90
N GLY A 154 0.70 14.78 15.70
CA GLY A 154 1.99 14.12 15.59
C GLY A 154 2.05 13.10 14.44
N ILE A 155 3.28 12.65 14.14
CA ILE A 155 3.59 11.62 13.12
C ILE A 155 4.35 10.44 13.76
N PRO A 156 4.35 9.25 13.15
CA PRO A 156 5.02 8.06 13.69
C PRO A 156 6.49 8.26 14.06
N SER A 157 7.25 9.05 13.29
CA SER A 157 8.66 9.31 13.60
C SER A 157 8.88 10.03 14.93
N GLY A 158 7.90 10.78 15.42
CA GLY A 158 7.95 11.42 16.74
C GLY A 158 7.93 10.44 17.92
N VAL A 159 7.62 9.19 17.68
CA VAL A 159 7.62 8.10 18.68
C VAL A 159 8.58 6.96 18.29
N GLY A 160 9.56 7.25 17.42
CA GLY A 160 10.59 6.30 17.03
C GLY A 160 10.15 5.24 16.01
N CYS A 161 9.05 5.45 15.32
CA CYS A 161 8.53 4.50 14.32
C CYS A 161 8.47 5.12 12.93
N ASN A 162 8.67 4.32 11.89
CA ASN A 162 8.33 4.69 10.52
C ASN A 162 7.31 3.67 9.99
N VAL A 163 6.38 4.09 9.14
CA VAL A 163 5.35 3.21 8.59
C VAL A 163 5.32 3.34 7.08
N VAL A 164 5.45 2.23 6.37
CA VAL A 164 5.29 2.13 4.91
C VAL A 164 4.26 1.04 4.59
N SER A 165 3.58 1.10 3.45
CA SER A 165 2.71 -0.02 3.06
C SER A 165 3.54 -1.18 2.48
N THR A 166 2.99 -2.40 2.49
CA THR A 166 3.60 -3.57 1.81
C THR A 166 3.87 -3.28 0.33
N ARG A 167 2.97 -2.56 -0.35
CA ARG A 167 3.16 -2.09 -1.73
C ARG A 167 4.33 -1.12 -1.87
N THR A 168 4.53 -0.22 -0.91
CA THR A 168 5.69 0.69 -0.90
C THR A 168 6.99 -0.09 -0.70
N ALA A 169 7.00 -1.07 0.20
CA ALA A 169 8.16 -1.95 0.38
C ALA A 169 8.49 -2.72 -0.90
N TYR A 170 7.47 -3.30 -1.56
CA TYR A 170 7.64 -3.95 -2.85
C TYR A 170 8.22 -3.02 -3.93
N ALA A 171 7.71 -1.78 -4.04
CA ALA A 171 8.23 -0.80 -4.99
C ALA A 171 9.69 -0.39 -4.68
N ILE A 172 10.07 -0.32 -3.39
CA ILE A 172 11.47 -0.09 -3.00
C ILE A 172 12.36 -1.24 -3.49
N TYR A 173 11.90 -2.50 -3.33
CA TYR A 173 12.63 -3.64 -3.90
C TYR A 173 12.82 -3.49 -5.41
N GLN A 174 11.74 -3.20 -6.15
CA GLN A 174 11.79 -3.06 -7.60
C GLN A 174 12.76 -1.94 -8.03
N ALA A 175 12.72 -0.80 -7.38
CA ALA A 175 13.62 0.31 -7.69
C ALA A 175 15.08 -0.01 -7.40
N CYS A 176 15.37 -0.62 -6.24
CA CYS A 176 16.74 -0.85 -5.79
C CYS A 176 17.40 -2.04 -6.48
N TYR A 177 16.65 -3.10 -6.77
CA TYR A 177 17.22 -4.38 -7.20
C TYR A 177 16.80 -4.82 -8.61
N GLU A 178 15.72 -4.24 -9.15
CA GLU A 178 15.26 -4.52 -10.51
C GLU A 178 15.39 -3.30 -11.45
N GLY A 179 15.79 -2.12 -10.93
CA GLY A 179 15.90 -0.89 -11.72
C GLY A 179 14.56 -0.37 -12.25
N LYS A 180 13.45 -0.76 -11.64
CA LYS A 180 12.11 -0.45 -12.14
C LYS A 180 11.48 0.75 -11.42
N PRO A 181 11.12 1.84 -12.12
CA PRO A 181 10.38 2.96 -11.54
C PRO A 181 8.91 2.60 -11.29
N VAL A 182 8.20 3.44 -10.51
CA VAL A 182 6.77 3.26 -10.24
C VAL A 182 5.95 3.76 -11.44
N ILE A 183 5.75 2.86 -12.40
CA ILE A 183 4.96 3.08 -13.61
C ILE A 183 3.71 2.21 -13.65
N GLU A 184 3.61 1.24 -12.76
CA GLU A 184 2.48 0.30 -12.66
C GLU A 184 2.08 0.05 -11.21
N ARG A 185 0.89 -0.47 -11.03
CA ARG A 185 0.28 -0.73 -9.74
C ARG A 185 -0.55 -2.01 -9.75
N ILE A 186 -0.57 -2.73 -8.63
CA ILE A 186 -1.62 -3.71 -8.36
C ILE A 186 -2.81 -2.94 -7.79
N VAL A 187 -3.95 -3.05 -8.44
CA VAL A 187 -5.20 -2.36 -8.11
C VAL A 187 -6.31 -3.38 -7.99
N THR A 188 -7.10 -3.29 -6.94
CA THR A 188 -8.34 -4.06 -6.84
C THR A 188 -9.42 -3.39 -7.70
N VAL A 189 -9.94 -4.09 -8.68
CA VAL A 189 -11.07 -3.65 -9.51
C VAL A 189 -12.27 -4.51 -9.13
N ALA A 190 -13.22 -3.91 -8.42
CA ALA A 190 -14.33 -4.66 -7.80
C ALA A 190 -15.63 -3.83 -7.71
N GLY A 191 -16.64 -4.38 -7.07
CA GLY A 191 -17.94 -3.78 -6.87
C GLY A 191 -19.05 -4.54 -7.58
N SER A 192 -20.28 -4.37 -7.12
CA SER A 192 -21.46 -5.12 -7.56
C SER A 192 -21.85 -4.89 -9.02
N ALA A 193 -21.38 -3.80 -9.62
CA ALA A 193 -21.68 -3.50 -11.03
C ALA A 193 -20.82 -4.31 -12.02
N LEU A 194 -19.67 -4.89 -11.57
CA LEU A 194 -18.73 -5.60 -12.44
C LEU A 194 -19.10 -7.07 -12.62
N LYS A 195 -18.82 -7.59 -13.81
CA LYS A 195 -19.03 -9.00 -14.14
C LYS A 195 -18.00 -9.92 -13.45
N ALA A 196 -16.73 -9.55 -13.47
CA ALA A 196 -15.65 -10.37 -12.93
C ALA A 196 -14.61 -9.50 -12.18
N PRO A 197 -14.82 -9.26 -10.86
CA PRO A 197 -13.85 -8.53 -10.04
C PRO A 197 -12.47 -9.19 -10.04
N VAL A 198 -11.40 -8.38 -10.10
CA VAL A 198 -10.02 -8.88 -10.13
C VAL A 198 -9.06 -7.96 -9.35
N ASN A 199 -7.87 -8.47 -9.03
CA ASN A 199 -6.69 -7.65 -8.76
C ASN A 199 -5.87 -7.56 -10.05
N ALA A 200 -5.76 -6.37 -10.60
CA ALA A 200 -5.09 -6.13 -11.88
C ALA A 200 -3.74 -5.44 -11.69
N LEU A 201 -2.72 -5.90 -12.41
CA LEU A 201 -1.51 -5.12 -12.60
C LEU A 201 -1.79 -4.10 -13.72
N THR A 202 -1.83 -2.82 -13.38
CA THR A 202 -2.22 -1.75 -14.29
C THR A 202 -1.17 -0.65 -14.37
N ARG A 203 -1.02 -0.05 -15.53
CA ARG A 203 -0.17 1.14 -15.72
C ARG A 203 -0.80 2.35 -15.04
N VAL A 204 0.03 3.20 -14.45
CA VAL A 204 -0.40 4.53 -14.00
C VAL A 204 -0.89 5.33 -15.21
N GLY A 205 -2.08 5.90 -15.11
CA GLY A 205 -2.74 6.60 -16.21
C GLY A 205 -3.80 5.78 -16.94
N THR A 206 -4.01 4.49 -16.58
CA THR A 206 -5.07 3.66 -17.18
C THR A 206 -6.45 4.18 -16.77
N PRO A 207 -7.35 4.47 -17.73
CA PRO A 207 -8.72 4.89 -17.44
C PRO A 207 -9.53 3.83 -16.71
N PHE A 208 -10.46 4.23 -15.86
CA PHE A 208 -11.33 3.30 -15.11
C PHE A 208 -12.24 2.50 -16.02
N GLU A 209 -12.70 3.10 -17.12
CA GLU A 209 -13.50 2.41 -18.13
C GLU A 209 -12.75 1.19 -18.70
N TYR A 210 -11.49 1.37 -19.08
CA TYR A 210 -10.66 0.27 -19.58
C TYR A 210 -10.51 -0.84 -18.54
N LEU A 211 -10.33 -0.51 -17.27
CA LEU A 211 -10.27 -1.51 -16.19
C LEU A 211 -11.58 -2.30 -16.07
N ALA A 212 -12.73 -1.63 -16.19
CA ALA A 212 -14.03 -2.29 -16.18
C ALA A 212 -14.21 -3.22 -17.38
N GLU A 213 -13.78 -2.81 -18.58
CA GLU A 213 -13.80 -3.64 -19.77
C GLU A 213 -12.97 -4.92 -19.60
N GLN A 214 -11.75 -4.82 -19.02
CA GLN A 214 -10.92 -5.99 -18.69
C GLN A 214 -11.55 -6.93 -17.66
N CYS A 215 -12.49 -6.44 -16.86
CA CYS A 215 -13.32 -7.22 -15.93
C CYS A 215 -14.56 -7.84 -16.62
N GLY A 216 -14.64 -7.81 -17.94
CA GLY A 216 -15.78 -8.31 -18.73
C GLY A 216 -16.96 -7.35 -18.80
N GLY A 217 -16.75 -6.08 -18.44
CA GLY A 217 -17.77 -5.03 -18.44
C GLY A 217 -18.70 -5.05 -17.24
N PHE A 218 -19.79 -4.32 -17.36
CA PHE A 218 -20.79 -4.15 -16.32
C PHE A 218 -21.95 -5.14 -16.48
N VAL A 219 -22.43 -5.69 -15.37
CA VAL A 219 -23.70 -6.45 -15.28
C VAL A 219 -24.89 -5.54 -15.00
N LYS A 220 -24.63 -4.40 -14.36
CA LYS A 220 -25.58 -3.30 -14.11
C LYS A 220 -24.86 -1.97 -14.28
N THR A 221 -25.58 -0.92 -14.64
CA THR A 221 -25.02 0.43 -14.70
C THR A 221 -24.50 0.85 -13.32
N PRO A 222 -23.22 1.21 -13.16
CA PRO A 222 -22.71 1.68 -11.89
C PRO A 222 -23.32 3.05 -11.53
N ARG A 223 -23.77 3.17 -10.29
CA ARG A 223 -24.29 4.41 -9.71
C ARG A 223 -23.17 5.26 -9.12
N LYS A 224 -22.13 4.59 -8.61
CA LYS A 224 -21.00 5.24 -7.93
C LYS A 224 -19.69 4.56 -8.31
N ILE A 225 -18.68 5.38 -8.57
CA ILE A 225 -17.29 4.93 -8.75
C ILE A 225 -16.48 5.44 -7.56
N VAL A 226 -15.79 4.55 -6.86
CA VAL A 226 -14.95 4.92 -5.71
C VAL A 226 -13.49 4.60 -6.02
N LEU A 227 -12.63 5.60 -5.92
CA LEU A 227 -11.18 5.47 -5.99
C LEU A 227 -10.63 5.22 -4.59
N GLY A 228 -10.11 4.04 -4.35
CA GLY A 228 -9.70 3.56 -3.03
C GLY A 228 -10.74 2.63 -2.41
N GLY A 229 -10.77 2.53 -1.08
CA GLY A 229 -11.75 1.75 -0.35
C GLY A 229 -13.03 2.55 -0.02
N PRO A 230 -14.11 1.89 0.38
CA PRO A 230 -15.39 2.55 0.62
C PRO A 230 -15.38 3.54 1.79
N MET A 231 -14.46 3.36 2.76
CA MET A 231 -14.41 4.18 3.97
C MET A 231 -13.56 5.44 3.80
N MET A 232 -12.43 5.35 3.08
CA MET A 232 -11.46 6.45 2.92
C MET A 232 -11.29 6.91 1.49
N GLY A 233 -11.91 6.24 0.52
CA GLY A 233 -11.84 6.58 -0.88
C GLY A 233 -12.63 7.83 -1.24
N ILE A 234 -12.45 8.27 -2.46
CA ILE A 234 -13.16 9.43 -3.04
C ILE A 234 -14.02 8.98 -4.23
N CYS A 235 -15.18 9.61 -4.40
CA CYS A 235 -15.99 9.35 -5.57
C CYS A 235 -15.36 9.98 -6.82
N ALA A 236 -15.22 9.19 -7.88
CA ALA A 236 -14.86 9.69 -9.19
C ALA A 236 -16.11 10.16 -9.93
N THR A 237 -15.94 11.20 -10.73
CA THR A 237 -17.04 11.83 -11.51
C THR A 237 -17.06 11.38 -12.96
N SER A 238 -16.02 10.64 -13.41
CA SER A 238 -15.88 10.17 -14.79
C SER A 238 -15.27 8.79 -14.86
N PHE A 239 -15.69 7.99 -15.84
CA PHE A 239 -15.07 6.72 -16.20
C PHE A 239 -13.69 6.91 -16.88
N GLU A 240 -13.46 8.07 -17.47
CA GLU A 240 -12.17 8.43 -18.07
C GLU A 240 -11.09 8.78 -17.04
N ALA A 241 -11.48 8.94 -15.77
CA ALA A 241 -10.53 9.23 -14.71
C ALA A 241 -9.44 8.14 -14.66
N PRO A 242 -8.14 8.54 -14.60
CA PRO A 242 -7.05 7.59 -14.66
C PRO A 242 -6.67 7.03 -13.30
N THR A 243 -6.07 5.85 -13.30
CA THR A 243 -5.34 5.36 -12.14
C THR A 243 -4.13 6.24 -11.85
N ILE A 244 -3.87 6.50 -10.58
CA ILE A 244 -2.70 7.24 -10.10
C ILE A 244 -1.84 6.37 -9.19
N LYS A 245 -0.64 6.81 -8.84
CA LYS A 245 0.24 6.07 -7.92
C LYS A 245 -0.42 5.72 -6.57
N GLY A 246 -1.35 6.53 -6.09
CA GLY A 246 -2.13 6.28 -4.87
C GLY A 246 -3.30 5.31 -5.02
N THR A 247 -3.69 4.93 -6.23
CA THR A 247 -4.86 4.08 -6.47
C THR A 247 -4.66 2.69 -5.87
N ALA A 248 -5.43 2.34 -4.85
CA ALA A 248 -5.46 1.01 -4.24
C ALA A 248 -6.57 0.14 -4.82
N GLY A 249 -7.69 0.77 -5.18
CA GLY A 249 -8.82 0.12 -5.78
C GLY A 249 -9.63 1.08 -6.64
N VAL A 250 -10.41 0.51 -7.54
CA VAL A 250 -11.47 1.18 -8.30
C VAL A 250 -12.72 0.33 -8.12
N LEU A 251 -13.71 0.87 -7.43
CA LEU A 251 -14.92 0.14 -7.05
C LEU A 251 -16.13 0.72 -7.77
N PHE A 252 -16.89 -0.15 -8.41
CA PHE A 252 -18.09 0.21 -9.19
C PHE A 252 -19.33 -0.34 -8.49
N PHE A 253 -20.04 0.53 -7.79
CA PHE A 253 -21.21 0.17 -7.01
C PHE A 253 -22.51 0.44 -7.75
N THR A 254 -23.47 -0.50 -7.62
CA THR A 254 -24.84 -0.32 -8.09
C THR A 254 -25.63 0.57 -7.14
N GLU A 255 -26.83 0.98 -7.55
CA GLU A 255 -27.72 1.77 -6.71
C GLU A 255 -28.14 1.04 -5.43
N GLU A 256 -28.22 -0.28 -5.45
CA GLU A 256 -28.58 -1.10 -4.28
C GLU A 256 -27.53 -1.01 -3.16
N GLU A 257 -26.26 -0.78 -3.51
CA GLU A 257 -25.17 -0.58 -2.55
C GLU A 257 -24.99 0.90 -2.16
N ASP A 258 -25.43 1.82 -3.01
CA ASP A 258 -25.37 3.26 -2.73
C ASP A 258 -26.60 3.69 -1.91
N ARG A 259 -26.68 3.21 -0.68
CA ARG A 259 -27.76 3.59 0.24
C ARG A 259 -27.56 5.04 0.67
N HIS A 260 -28.18 5.95 -0.05
CA HIS A 260 -28.24 7.35 0.37
C HIS A 260 -29.14 7.47 1.60
N VAL A 261 -28.58 7.94 2.69
CA VAL A 261 -29.35 8.31 3.89
C VAL A 261 -29.53 9.82 3.85
N GLU A 262 -30.78 10.27 3.67
CA GLU A 262 -31.10 11.66 3.80
C GLU A 262 -30.79 12.12 5.24
N HIS A 263 -29.95 13.15 5.38
CA HIS A 263 -29.51 13.75 6.64
C HIS A 263 -28.77 12.79 7.61
N PRO A 264 -27.62 12.23 7.22
CA PRO A 264 -26.84 11.43 8.15
C PRO A 264 -26.23 12.31 9.26
N THR A 265 -26.94 12.43 10.37
CA THR A 265 -26.38 13.11 11.55
C THR A 265 -25.33 12.20 12.19
N CYS A 266 -24.07 12.46 11.96
CA CYS A 266 -22.99 11.74 12.60
C CYS A 266 -22.89 12.12 14.08
N ILE A 267 -23.18 11.18 14.99
CA ILE A 267 -23.05 11.35 16.44
C ILE A 267 -21.60 11.16 16.94
N ARG A 268 -20.65 10.91 16.06
CA ARG A 268 -19.21 10.73 16.32
C ARG A 268 -18.92 9.61 17.34
N CYS A 269 -19.67 8.52 17.34
CA CYS A 269 -19.49 7.40 18.25
C CYS A 269 -18.29 6.49 17.90
N GLY A 270 -17.69 6.64 16.72
CA GLY A 270 -16.52 5.84 16.27
C GLY A 270 -16.85 4.39 15.88
N LYS A 271 -18.11 3.98 15.78
CA LYS A 271 -18.48 2.59 15.44
C LYS A 271 -18.18 2.19 14.00
N CYS A 272 -18.10 3.16 13.08
CA CYS A 272 -17.68 2.88 11.72
C CYS A 272 -16.21 2.51 11.64
#